data_ed7532cef8bb9efc634a3d1fad524e3e
#
_entry.id   ed7532cef8bb9efc634a3d1fad524e3e
#
_cell.length_a   1.000
_cell.length_b   1.000
_cell.length_c   1.000
_cell.angle_alpha   90.00
_cell.angle_beta   90.00
_cell.angle_gamma   90.00
#
_symmetry.space_group_name_H-M   'P 1'
#
loop_
_entity.id
_entity.type
_entity.pdbx_description
1 polymer ?
#
loop_
_entity_poly.entity_id
_entity_poly.type
_entity_poly.pdbx_seq_one_letter_code
_entity_poly.pdbx_strand_id
1 'polypeptide(L)'
;VINQYEVYNHQQNLSFIDKRNTFETNRIAKLSYLQETPYFSRIDFQFDGEEEAEKFYIGRYGFVDNYGQQLVYDWRAPISSLYYDFPLGSAYYESMGKKFTGSLQLKRQFDIKNGTIRFLVDSNDALNDDFLINELSKHTTKEMKTIIHTIQKEQNEAIRDSKTRNLLIQG
;
A
#
# COMPACT_ATOMS: atom_id res chain seq x y z
N VAL A 1 16.80 21.92 -46.97
CA VAL A 1 15.51 21.24 -46.88
C VAL A 1 15.60 20.31 -45.67
N ILE A 2 14.89 20.63 -44.59
CA ILE A 2 14.84 19.75 -43.40
C ILE A 2 14.05 18.51 -43.81
N ASN A 3 14.68 17.35 -43.68
CA ASN A 3 14.06 16.08 -44.01
C ASN A 3 12.95 15.77 -42.95
N GLN A 4 11.70 15.65 -43.39
CA GLN A 4 10.55 15.32 -42.54
C GLN A 4 10.78 14.04 -41.71
N TYR A 5 11.54 13.10 -42.24
CA TYR A 5 11.89 11.86 -41.56
C TYR A 5 12.84 12.11 -40.34
N GLU A 6 13.79 13.03 -40.49
CA GLU A 6 14.69 13.43 -39.40
C GLU A 6 13.93 14.15 -38.27
N VAL A 7 12.99 15.03 -38.63
CA VAL A 7 12.14 15.73 -37.67
C VAL A 7 11.27 14.74 -36.89
N TYR A 8 10.66 13.77 -37.58
CA TYR A 8 9.86 12.73 -36.95
C TYR A 8 10.69 11.88 -35.95
N ASN A 9 11.87 11.41 -36.34
CA ASN A 9 12.76 10.65 -35.50
C ASN A 9 13.22 11.45 -34.26
N HIS A 10 13.47 12.74 -34.46
CA HIS A 10 13.86 13.62 -33.36
C HIS A 10 12.73 13.81 -32.33
N GLN A 11 11.49 13.98 -32.79
CA GLN A 11 10.30 14.04 -31.95
C GLN A 11 10.06 12.74 -31.18
N GLN A 12 10.24 11.57 -31.79
CA GLN A 12 10.14 10.28 -31.14
C GLN A 12 11.19 10.12 -30.02
N ASN A 13 12.44 10.52 -30.31
CA ASN A 13 13.52 10.47 -29.32
C ASN A 13 13.25 11.41 -28.14
N LEU A 14 12.77 12.62 -28.37
CA LEU A 14 12.40 13.55 -27.31
C LEU A 14 11.27 12.98 -26.43
N SER A 15 10.22 12.43 -27.05
CA SER A 15 9.13 11.79 -26.33
C SER A 15 9.60 10.60 -25.46
N PHE A 16 10.56 9.82 -25.95
CA PHE A 16 11.14 8.72 -25.19
C PHE A 16 11.95 9.22 -23.98
N ILE A 17 12.75 10.26 -24.19
CA ILE A 17 13.55 10.90 -23.12
C ILE A 17 12.64 11.48 -22.04
N ASP A 18 11.57 12.18 -22.41
CA ASP A 18 10.61 12.76 -21.47
C ASP A 18 9.90 11.68 -20.63
N LYS A 19 9.47 10.60 -21.26
CA LYS A 19 8.86 9.45 -20.55
C LYS A 19 9.83 8.82 -19.57
N ARG A 20 11.09 8.65 -19.98
CA ARG A 20 12.15 8.11 -19.12
C ARG A 20 12.43 9.04 -17.93
N ASN A 21 12.56 10.34 -18.17
CA ASN A 21 12.79 11.32 -17.11
C ASN A 21 11.64 11.36 -16.11
N THR A 22 10.40 11.32 -16.57
CA THR A 22 9.20 11.26 -15.73
C THR A 22 9.21 9.98 -14.88
N PHE A 23 9.55 8.84 -15.45
CA PHE A 23 9.65 7.57 -14.74
C PHE A 23 10.71 7.62 -13.64
N GLU A 24 11.92 8.11 -13.94
CA GLU A 24 13.00 8.21 -12.96
C GLU A 24 12.66 9.22 -11.84
N THR A 25 12.04 10.34 -12.17
CA THR A 25 11.57 11.32 -11.17
C THR A 25 10.56 10.70 -10.21
N ASN A 26 9.57 9.97 -10.73
CA ASN A 26 8.59 9.27 -9.92
C ASN A 26 9.23 8.19 -9.04
N ARG A 27 10.23 7.49 -9.58
CA ARG A 27 10.99 6.48 -8.84
C ARG A 27 11.76 7.10 -7.67
N ILE A 28 12.45 8.21 -7.90
CA ILE A 28 13.17 8.95 -6.85
C ILE A 28 12.20 9.44 -5.78
N ALA A 29 11.08 10.03 -6.15
CA ALA A 29 10.06 10.48 -5.20
C ALA A 29 9.52 9.32 -4.35
N LYS A 30 9.26 8.16 -4.97
CA LYS A 30 8.85 6.94 -4.26
C LYS A 30 9.90 6.46 -3.26
N LEU A 31 11.17 6.41 -3.66
CA LEU A 31 12.26 5.97 -2.78
C LEU A 31 12.49 6.95 -1.63
N SER A 32 12.40 8.26 -1.88
CA SER A 32 12.48 9.28 -0.83
C SER A 32 11.36 9.12 0.19
N TYR A 33 10.13 8.87 -0.27
CA TYR A 33 9.02 8.59 0.63
C TYR A 33 9.25 7.32 1.47
N LEU A 34 9.71 6.23 0.85
CA LEU A 34 9.99 4.96 1.53
C LEU A 34 11.11 5.09 2.56
N GLN A 35 12.07 5.97 2.35
CA GLN A 35 13.13 6.27 3.31
C GLN A 35 12.58 6.93 4.57
N GLU A 36 11.58 7.79 4.43
CA GLU A 36 10.96 8.50 5.57
C GLU A 36 9.91 7.65 6.27
N THR A 37 9.04 7.00 5.48
CA THR A 37 7.89 6.21 5.99
C THR A 37 7.71 4.95 5.14
N PRO A 38 8.49 3.89 5.41
CA PRO A 38 8.49 2.69 4.56
C PRO A 38 7.16 1.93 4.61
N TYR A 39 6.53 1.87 5.77
CA TYR A 39 5.25 1.20 6.02
C TYR A 39 4.48 1.89 7.13
N PHE A 40 3.18 1.69 7.19
CA PHE A 40 2.32 2.22 8.25
C PHE A 40 1.59 1.11 9.02
N SER A 41 1.63 -0.13 8.53
CA SER A 41 0.98 -1.26 9.17
C SER A 41 1.76 -2.56 8.98
N ARG A 42 1.53 -3.51 9.88
CA ARG A 42 1.94 -4.91 9.77
C ARG A 42 0.78 -5.80 10.16
N ILE A 43 0.62 -6.88 9.42
CA ILE A 43 -0.23 -8.00 9.78
C ILE A 43 0.62 -9.25 9.94
N ASP A 44 0.23 -10.12 10.87
CA ASP A 44 0.75 -11.47 10.99
C ASP A 44 -0.38 -12.43 10.60
N PHE A 45 -0.18 -13.18 9.52
CA PHE A 45 -1.19 -14.06 8.95
C PHE A 45 -0.64 -15.47 8.84
N GLN A 46 -1.34 -16.42 9.45
CA GLN A 46 -1.00 -17.84 9.39
C GLN A 46 -1.89 -18.49 8.34
N PHE A 47 -1.28 -18.98 7.27
CA PHE A 47 -2.00 -19.73 6.25
C PHE A 47 -2.47 -21.07 6.77
N ASP A 48 -3.59 -21.56 6.24
CA ASP A 48 -4.08 -22.88 6.58
C ASP A 48 -3.06 -23.95 6.17
N GLY A 49 -2.66 -24.78 7.13
CA GLY A 49 -1.65 -25.83 6.96
C GLY A 49 -0.21 -25.43 7.30
N GLU A 50 0.04 -24.14 7.58
CA GLU A 50 1.34 -23.68 8.04
C GLU A 50 1.39 -23.60 9.57
N GLU A 51 2.57 -23.86 10.15
CA GLU A 51 2.76 -23.84 11.62
C GLU A 51 2.97 -22.42 12.15
N GLU A 52 3.58 -21.55 11.36
CA GLU A 52 3.95 -20.19 11.77
C GLU A 52 3.21 -19.13 10.97
N ALA A 53 2.97 -17.98 11.60
CA ALA A 53 2.41 -16.83 10.92
C ALA A 53 3.50 -16.06 10.16
N GLU A 54 3.22 -15.71 8.93
CA GLU A 54 4.05 -14.80 8.14
C GLU A 54 3.72 -13.34 8.44
N LYS A 55 4.75 -12.48 8.34
CA LYS A 55 4.68 -11.06 8.62
C LYS A 55 4.62 -10.26 7.34
N PHE A 56 3.57 -9.45 7.17
CA PHE A 56 3.37 -8.62 5.99
C PHE A 56 3.34 -7.15 6.41
N TYR A 57 4.33 -6.40 5.97
CA TYR A 57 4.38 -4.95 6.17
C TYR A 57 3.64 -4.27 5.02
N ILE A 58 2.74 -3.34 5.35
CA ILE A 58 1.86 -2.65 4.40
C ILE A 58 2.25 -1.17 4.38
N GLY A 59 2.52 -0.66 3.20
CA GLY A 59 2.91 0.72 2.99
C GLY A 59 2.14 1.39 1.85
N ARG A 60 2.37 2.68 1.67
CA ARG A 60 1.84 3.44 0.55
C ARG A 60 2.35 2.93 -0.79
N TYR A 61 3.58 2.42 -0.80
CA TYR A 61 4.23 1.83 -1.97
C TYR A 61 4.81 0.48 -1.60
N GLY A 62 4.71 -0.49 -2.51
CA GLY A 62 5.43 -1.75 -2.37
C GLY A 62 6.94 -1.56 -2.56
N PHE A 63 7.72 -2.35 -1.84
CA PHE A 63 9.17 -2.37 -1.95
C PHE A 63 9.70 -3.81 -2.02
N VAL A 64 10.53 -4.05 -3.02
CA VAL A 64 11.25 -5.31 -3.24
C VAL A 64 12.74 -5.01 -3.11
N ASP A 65 13.46 -5.86 -2.40
CA ASP A 65 14.90 -5.73 -2.27
C ASP A 65 15.66 -6.16 -3.54
N ASN A 66 16.99 -6.06 -3.50
CA ASN A 66 17.85 -6.43 -4.62
C ASN A 66 17.87 -7.94 -4.90
N TYR A 67 17.37 -8.77 -3.99
CA TYR A 67 17.27 -10.23 -4.11
C TYR A 67 15.91 -10.69 -4.61
N GLY A 68 14.98 -9.77 -4.85
CA GLY A 68 13.61 -10.06 -5.28
C GLY A 68 12.65 -10.36 -4.13
N GLN A 69 13.06 -10.17 -2.88
CA GLN A 69 12.20 -10.38 -1.72
C GLN A 69 11.27 -9.18 -1.53
N GLN A 70 9.96 -9.43 -1.42
CA GLN A 70 8.97 -8.42 -1.09
C GLN A 70 9.07 -8.05 0.38
N LEU A 71 9.54 -6.83 0.68
CA LEU A 71 9.70 -6.34 2.05
C LEU A 71 8.50 -5.52 2.51
N VAL A 72 7.91 -4.74 1.61
CA VAL A 72 6.71 -3.94 1.89
C VAL A 72 5.70 -4.16 0.79
N TYR A 73 4.47 -4.47 1.18
CA TYR A 73 3.33 -4.62 0.27
C TYR A 73 2.64 -3.27 0.08
N ASP A 74 2.27 -2.97 -1.15
CA ASP A 74 1.41 -1.82 -1.44
C ASP A 74 0.03 -2.04 -0.78
N TRP A 75 -0.54 -1.00 -0.20
CA TRP A 75 -1.85 -1.08 0.47
C TRP A 75 -2.98 -1.58 -0.46
N ARG A 76 -2.81 -1.45 -1.78
CA ARG A 76 -3.73 -1.94 -2.81
C ARG A 76 -3.51 -3.41 -3.16
N ALA A 77 -2.43 -4.03 -2.69
CA ALA A 77 -2.17 -5.43 -2.98
C ALA A 77 -3.27 -6.33 -2.39
N PRO A 78 -3.63 -7.46 -3.05
CA PRO A 78 -4.69 -8.35 -2.56
C PRO A 78 -4.53 -8.77 -1.11
N ILE A 79 -3.32 -9.12 -0.67
CA ILE A 79 -3.04 -9.52 0.71
C ILE A 79 -3.29 -8.40 1.71
N SER A 80 -3.13 -7.14 1.31
CA SER A 80 -3.38 -5.99 2.19
C SER A 80 -4.85 -5.83 2.56
N SER A 81 -5.79 -6.51 1.84
CA SER A 81 -7.21 -6.54 2.20
C SER A 81 -7.45 -7.16 3.58
N LEU A 82 -6.59 -8.10 4.00
CA LEU A 82 -6.67 -8.70 5.33
C LEU A 82 -6.67 -7.65 6.45
N TYR A 83 -5.93 -6.56 6.25
CA TYR A 83 -5.88 -5.47 7.23
C TYR A 83 -7.20 -4.71 7.34
N TYR A 84 -7.88 -4.46 6.20
CA TYR A 84 -9.07 -3.60 6.12
C TYR A 84 -10.37 -4.37 6.31
N ASP A 85 -10.44 -5.58 5.76
CA ASP A 85 -11.71 -6.30 5.58
C ASP A 85 -12.01 -7.27 6.71
N PHE A 86 -11.01 -7.65 7.53
CA PHE A 86 -11.17 -8.69 8.54
C PHE A 86 -10.76 -8.23 9.93
N PRO A 87 -11.49 -8.64 10.99
CA PRO A 87 -11.00 -8.62 12.36
C PRO A 87 -9.92 -9.69 12.56
N LEU A 88 -9.31 -9.75 13.75
CA LEU A 88 -8.46 -10.88 14.11
C LEU A 88 -9.23 -12.20 14.07
N GLY A 89 -8.57 -13.28 13.68
CA GLY A 89 -9.14 -14.60 13.52
C GLY A 89 -9.21 -15.03 12.06
N SER A 90 -10.21 -15.84 11.71
CA SER A 90 -10.33 -16.40 10.36
C SER A 90 -10.51 -15.33 9.29
N ALA A 91 -9.64 -15.37 8.29
CA ALA A 91 -9.62 -14.40 7.21
C ALA A 91 -9.17 -15.04 5.90
N TYR A 92 -9.41 -14.34 4.80
CA TYR A 92 -8.96 -14.78 3.48
C TYR A 92 -8.73 -13.60 2.54
N TYR A 93 -7.94 -13.83 1.52
CA TYR A 93 -7.84 -12.91 0.38
C TYR A 93 -7.83 -13.69 -0.93
N GLU A 94 -8.14 -13.01 -2.02
CA GLU A 94 -8.14 -13.60 -3.36
C GLU A 94 -7.07 -12.92 -4.22
N SER A 95 -6.28 -13.72 -4.92
CA SER A 95 -5.27 -13.24 -5.86
C SER A 95 -5.15 -14.19 -7.04
N MET A 96 -5.15 -13.64 -8.26
CA MET A 96 -5.03 -14.41 -9.50
C MET A 96 -6.04 -15.57 -9.60
N GLY A 97 -7.29 -15.37 -9.14
CA GLY A 97 -8.34 -16.39 -9.15
C GLY A 97 -8.18 -17.50 -8.12
N LYS A 98 -7.22 -17.38 -7.19
CA LYS A 98 -7.03 -18.29 -6.08
C LYS A 98 -7.43 -17.63 -4.77
N LYS A 99 -8.06 -18.40 -3.89
CA LYS A 99 -8.41 -17.99 -2.54
C LYS A 99 -7.37 -18.54 -1.56
N PHE A 100 -6.83 -17.66 -0.74
CA PHE A 100 -5.87 -17.96 0.32
C PHE A 100 -6.56 -17.75 1.65
N THR A 101 -6.68 -18.80 2.45
CA THR A 101 -7.37 -18.83 3.73
C THR A 101 -6.39 -19.02 4.89
N GLY A 102 -6.77 -18.57 6.08
CA GLY A 102 -5.94 -18.67 7.26
C GLY A 102 -6.47 -17.88 8.45
N SER A 103 -5.59 -17.56 9.37
CA SER A 103 -5.88 -16.82 10.58
C SER A 103 -5.03 -15.55 10.69
N LEU A 104 -5.70 -14.41 10.84
CA LEU A 104 -5.07 -13.12 11.11
C LEU A 104 -4.79 -13.01 12.61
N GLN A 105 -3.52 -13.05 13.00
CA GLN A 105 -3.10 -13.12 14.39
C GLN A 105 -2.73 -11.77 14.99
N LEU A 106 -2.26 -10.84 14.14
CA LEU A 106 -1.86 -9.51 14.56
C LEU A 106 -2.25 -8.47 13.50
N LYS A 107 -2.71 -7.33 13.98
CA LYS A 107 -2.78 -6.07 13.24
C LYS A 107 -2.05 -5.01 14.04
N ARG A 108 -1.00 -4.42 13.47
CA ARG A 108 -0.19 -3.40 14.12
C ARG A 108 -0.08 -2.18 13.25
N GLN A 109 -0.32 -1.02 13.82
CA GLN A 109 -0.11 0.27 13.16
C GLN A 109 1.17 0.93 13.67
N PHE A 110 1.82 1.68 12.80
CA PHE A 110 3.05 2.40 13.10
C PHE A 110 2.92 3.88 12.73
N ASP A 111 3.43 4.75 13.58
CA ASP A 111 3.80 6.11 13.22
C ASP A 111 5.32 6.15 13.01
N ILE A 112 5.75 6.32 11.76
CA ILE A 112 7.16 6.38 11.37
C ILE A 112 7.42 7.76 10.76
N LYS A 113 8.44 8.44 11.27
CA LYS A 113 8.88 9.72 10.72
C LYS A 113 10.40 9.74 10.61
N ASN A 114 10.91 10.14 9.45
CA ASN A 114 12.35 10.17 9.14
C ASN A 114 13.01 8.81 9.43
N GLY A 115 12.36 7.71 9.04
CA GLY A 115 12.84 6.35 9.26
C GLY A 115 12.83 5.87 10.72
N THR A 116 12.28 6.65 11.65
CA THR A 116 12.24 6.32 13.07
C THR A 116 10.81 6.02 13.51
N ILE A 117 10.59 4.88 14.17
CA ILE A 117 9.30 4.54 14.77
C ILE A 117 9.08 5.45 15.97
N ARG A 118 8.05 6.29 15.92
CA ARG A 118 7.66 7.18 17.00
C ARG A 118 6.74 6.50 17.97
N PHE A 119 5.83 5.69 17.42
CA PHE A 119 4.90 4.95 18.24
C PHE A 119 4.26 3.80 17.42
N LEU A 120 3.76 2.80 18.10
CA LEU A 120 3.04 1.67 17.51
C LEU A 120 1.82 1.30 18.38
N VAL A 121 0.77 0.78 17.72
CA VAL A 121 -0.45 0.30 18.38
C VAL A 121 -0.86 -1.03 17.78
N ASP A 122 -1.18 -1.99 18.65
CA ASP A 122 -1.81 -3.25 18.26
C ASP A 122 -3.33 -3.08 18.27
N SER A 123 -3.97 -3.34 17.14
CA SER A 123 -5.42 -3.32 16.99
C SER A 123 -5.96 -4.73 17.30
N ASN A 124 -6.41 -4.94 18.53
CA ASN A 124 -6.89 -6.25 18.98
C ASN A 124 -8.39 -6.46 18.83
N ASP A 125 -9.11 -5.63 18.24
CA ASP A 125 -10.54 -5.73 17.92
C ASP A 125 -11.05 -4.39 17.38
N ALA A 126 -12.22 -4.40 16.80
CA ALA A 126 -13.03 -3.26 16.44
C ALA A 126 -13.17 -2.20 17.58
N LEU A 127 -12.03 -1.75 18.11
CA LEU A 127 -11.95 -0.44 18.73
C LEU A 127 -12.39 0.51 17.63
N ASN A 128 -13.51 1.18 17.91
CA ASN A 128 -14.03 2.24 17.05
C ASN A 128 -12.88 2.92 16.36
N ASP A 129 -12.84 2.85 15.03
CA ASP A 129 -11.86 3.57 14.21
C ASP A 129 -11.68 5.00 14.71
N ASP A 130 -12.74 5.61 15.24
CA ASP A 130 -12.74 6.95 15.83
C ASP A 130 -11.87 7.11 17.07
N PHE A 131 -11.77 6.10 17.96
CA PHE A 131 -10.90 6.18 19.14
C PHE A 131 -9.44 6.02 18.71
N LEU A 132 -9.16 5.09 17.82
CA LEU A 132 -7.83 4.86 17.29
C LEU A 132 -7.37 6.08 16.47
N ILE A 133 -8.23 6.62 15.62
CA ILE A 133 -8.00 7.85 14.86
C ILE A 133 -7.77 9.04 15.80
N ASN A 134 -8.54 9.15 16.89
CA ASN A 134 -8.42 10.25 17.84
C ASN A 134 -7.15 10.15 18.69
N GLU A 135 -6.76 8.95 19.11
CA GLU A 135 -5.53 8.70 19.87
C GLU A 135 -4.31 8.87 18.99
N LEU A 136 -4.33 8.32 17.77
CA LEU A 136 -3.33 8.57 16.74
C LEU A 136 -3.28 10.06 16.36
N SER A 137 -4.41 10.76 16.39
CA SER A 137 -4.50 12.19 16.12
C SER A 137 -3.75 13.06 17.11
N LYS A 138 -3.61 12.65 18.34
CA LYS A 138 -2.87 13.41 19.36
C LYS A 138 -1.37 13.41 19.12
N HIS A 139 -0.87 12.40 18.43
CA HIS A 139 0.58 12.18 18.24
C HIS A 139 1.02 12.08 16.77
N THR A 140 0.10 12.25 15.83
CA THR A 140 0.32 11.90 14.41
C THR A 140 0.49 13.14 13.53
N THR A 141 1.37 13.03 12.54
CA THR A 141 1.52 14.05 11.50
C THR A 141 0.29 14.11 10.60
N LYS A 142 0.11 15.26 9.95
CA LYS A 142 -1.00 15.52 9.02
C LYS A 142 -1.06 14.49 7.88
N GLU A 143 0.11 13.99 7.46
CA GLU A 143 0.22 12.99 6.39
C GLU A 143 -0.33 11.62 6.78
N MET A 144 -0.10 11.16 8.02
CA MET A 144 -0.63 9.87 8.48
C MET A 144 -2.13 9.92 8.71
N LYS A 145 -2.64 11.04 9.23
CA LYS A 145 -4.09 11.28 9.29
C LYS A 145 -4.70 11.17 7.89
N THR A 146 -4.06 11.76 6.89
CA THR A 146 -4.50 11.69 5.50
C THR A 146 -4.52 10.24 5.00
N ILE A 147 -3.49 9.44 5.29
CA ILE A 147 -3.44 8.03 4.88
C ILE A 147 -4.56 7.21 5.55
N ILE A 148 -4.75 7.36 6.85
CA ILE A 148 -5.79 6.64 7.62
C ILE A 148 -7.19 7.03 7.13
N HIS A 149 -7.44 8.33 6.93
CA HIS A 149 -8.72 8.80 6.41
C HIS A 149 -8.95 8.49 4.92
N THR A 150 -7.88 8.42 4.14
CA THR A 150 -7.99 8.15 2.68
C THR A 150 -8.24 6.67 2.40
N ILE A 151 -7.87 5.77 3.32
CA ILE A 151 -8.07 4.33 3.18
C ILE A 151 -9.27 3.90 4.03
N GLN A 152 -10.42 4.46 3.77
CA GLN A 152 -11.68 3.95 4.34
C GLN A 152 -12.08 2.66 3.62
N LYS A 153 -12.78 1.77 4.33
CA LYS A 153 -13.21 0.46 3.82
C LYS A 153 -13.92 0.58 2.47
N GLU A 154 -14.84 1.53 2.35
CA GLU A 154 -15.62 1.79 1.14
C GLU A 154 -14.76 2.22 -0.05
N GLN A 155 -13.75 3.05 0.18
CA GLN A 155 -12.79 3.45 -0.84
C GLN A 155 -11.91 2.29 -1.27
N ASN A 156 -11.53 1.44 -0.32
CA ASN A 156 -10.76 0.23 -0.59
C ASN A 156 -11.56 -0.76 -1.44
N GLU A 157 -12.84 -0.97 -1.12
CA GLU A 157 -13.76 -1.79 -1.93
C GLU A 157 -13.90 -1.24 -3.35
N ALA A 158 -14.09 0.07 -3.51
CA ALA A 158 -14.20 0.72 -4.81
C ALA A 158 -12.93 0.59 -5.67
N ILE A 159 -11.76 0.77 -5.05
CA ILE A 159 -10.46 0.65 -5.76
C ILE A 159 -10.18 -0.79 -6.19
N ARG A 160 -10.66 -1.77 -5.44
CA ARG A 160 -10.44 -3.21 -5.70
C ARG A 160 -11.52 -3.85 -6.57
N ASP A 161 -12.59 -3.12 -6.91
CA ASP A 161 -13.62 -3.65 -7.79
C ASP A 161 -13.07 -3.88 -9.20
N SER A 162 -12.61 -5.10 -9.44
CA SER A 162 -12.11 -5.56 -10.74
C SER A 162 -13.23 -6.04 -11.69
N LYS A 163 -14.48 -6.08 -11.21
CA LYS A 163 -15.63 -6.61 -11.96
C LYS A 163 -16.33 -5.53 -12.77
N THR A 164 -16.20 -4.28 -12.36
CA THR A 164 -16.86 -3.14 -13.01
C THR A 164 -15.93 -2.51 -14.06
N ARG A 165 -16.42 -2.44 -15.29
CA ARG A 165 -15.65 -1.90 -16.44
C ARG A 165 -15.42 -0.38 -16.35
N ASN A 166 -16.34 0.32 -15.70
CA ASN A 166 -16.29 1.75 -15.42
C ASN A 166 -16.88 2.01 -14.04
N LEU A 167 -16.10 2.53 -13.12
CA LEU A 167 -16.54 2.92 -11.80
C LEU A 167 -16.62 4.43 -11.72
N LEU A 168 -17.81 4.99 -11.47
CA LEU A 168 -18.01 6.41 -11.17
C LEU A 168 -18.11 6.59 -9.66
N ILE A 169 -17.15 7.29 -9.07
CA ILE A 169 -17.19 7.64 -7.66
C ILE A 169 -17.60 9.10 -7.56
N GLN A 170 -18.72 9.35 -6.89
CA GLN A 170 -19.21 10.68 -6.60
C GLN A 170 -19.02 10.96 -5.11
N GLY A 171 -18.19 11.96 -4.77
CA GLY A 171 -17.93 12.42 -3.40
C GLY A 171 -18.73 13.68 -3.08
#